data_86d4dd8dae0b307e88f4e18a01115495
#
_entry.id   86d4dd8dae0b307e88f4e18a01115495
#
_cell.length_a   1.000
_cell.length_b   1.000
_cell.length_c   1.000
_cell.angle_alpha   90.00
_cell.angle_beta   90.00
_cell.angle_gamma   90.00
#
_symmetry.space_group_name_H-M   'P 1'
#
loop_
_entity.id
_entity.type
_entity.pdbx_description
1 polymer ?
#
loop_
_entity_poly.entity_id
_entity_poly.type
_entity_poly.pdbx_seq_one_letter_code
_entity_poly.pdbx_strand_id
1 'polypeptide(L)'
;MNIMAADHIQYKDRLFNFLFGSEENKAWTLSLYNAVNGSSYSDPSMITITTIKEVMYLGMHNDVSFLISEEMNLYEQQSSYNPNMPVRMLQYAGNLYEKYIKQGKLNKYGRKRLSLPAPRLVVFYNGTEEQPEEELLRLSDSFPVGSVFDIEVKVRMINVNMGKSQRLLSACKPLAEYSWLVAEVRRNNHSKDEDGMNSAVDRAITDMPDGFLIKPFLVSHRAEVKGMLLTEYNEAEQMELFREEGRAEGREEGRVEGREEGRVEGAERERVNSIRSMMEALAMTAKQAMDVLKIPDSEQPKYLSML
;
A
#
# COMPACT_ATOMS: atom_id res chain seq x y z
N MET A 1 3.40 -36.61 30.17
CA MET A 1 2.24 -36.48 29.30
C MET A 1 2.52 -35.29 28.38
N ASN A 2 3.15 -35.58 27.23
CA ASN A 2 3.59 -34.56 26.26
C ASN A 2 2.38 -34.10 25.46
N ILE A 3 1.98 -32.86 25.67
CA ILE A 3 1.05 -32.17 24.77
C ILE A 3 1.90 -31.71 23.58
N MET A 4 1.73 -32.38 22.46
CA MET A 4 2.29 -31.97 21.18
C MET A 4 1.82 -30.52 20.91
N ALA A 5 2.78 -29.60 20.82
CA ALA A 5 2.56 -28.29 20.25
C ALA A 5 2.16 -28.53 18.79
N ALA A 6 0.91 -28.22 18.46
CA ALA A 6 0.48 -28.12 17.07
C ALA A 6 1.35 -27.04 16.43
N ASP A 7 2.15 -27.42 15.45
CA ASP A 7 2.86 -26.50 14.59
C ASP A 7 1.83 -25.54 13.98
N HIS A 8 1.77 -24.33 14.51
CA HIS A 8 1.14 -23.21 13.82
C HIS A 8 1.99 -22.92 12.58
N ILE A 9 1.67 -23.57 11.48
CA ILE A 9 2.15 -23.20 10.16
C ILE A 9 1.62 -21.78 9.95
N GLN A 10 2.48 -20.79 10.19
CA GLN A 10 2.17 -19.40 9.83
C GLN A 10 2.15 -19.33 8.30
N TYR A 11 0.96 -19.33 7.72
CA TYR A 11 0.74 -19.04 6.31
C TYR A 11 1.08 -17.56 6.07
N LYS A 12 2.37 -17.26 5.93
CA LYS A 12 2.89 -15.92 5.63
C LYS A 12 2.84 -15.61 4.14
N ASP A 13 2.62 -16.64 3.31
CA ASP A 13 2.58 -16.49 1.86
C ASP A 13 1.16 -16.14 1.43
N ARG A 14 1.02 -15.10 0.63
CA ARG A 14 -0.25 -14.72 0.02
C ARG A 14 -0.59 -15.63 -1.15
N LEU A 15 -1.88 -15.81 -1.42
CA LEU A 15 -2.35 -16.63 -2.53
C LEU A 15 -1.75 -16.18 -3.88
N PHE A 16 -1.55 -14.87 -4.07
CA PHE A 16 -0.90 -14.33 -5.25
C PHE A 16 0.52 -14.87 -5.44
N ASN A 17 1.33 -14.89 -4.36
CA ASN A 17 2.67 -15.48 -4.40
C ASN A 17 2.63 -16.98 -4.68
N PHE A 18 1.68 -17.70 -4.10
CA PHE A 18 1.51 -19.14 -4.29
C PHE A 18 1.19 -19.48 -5.76
N LEU A 19 0.40 -18.64 -6.42
CA LEU A 19 0.06 -18.81 -7.84
C LEU A 19 1.17 -18.36 -8.79
N PHE A 20 1.81 -17.23 -8.54
CA PHE A 20 2.72 -16.58 -9.50
C PHE A 20 4.19 -16.56 -9.07
N GLY A 21 4.52 -16.94 -7.83
CA GLY A 21 5.88 -16.91 -7.29
C GLY A 21 6.53 -18.29 -7.13
N SER A 22 5.88 -19.38 -7.56
CA SER A 22 6.40 -20.74 -7.42
C SER A 22 7.13 -21.22 -8.67
N GLU A 23 8.14 -22.08 -8.46
CA GLU A 23 8.86 -22.76 -9.56
C GLU A 23 7.92 -23.62 -10.42
N GLU A 24 6.90 -24.20 -9.82
CA GLU A 24 5.92 -25.06 -10.47
C GLU A 24 5.04 -24.29 -11.45
N ASN A 25 4.75 -23.01 -11.14
CA ASN A 25 3.81 -22.19 -11.90
C ASN A 25 4.49 -21.13 -12.79
N LYS A 26 5.76 -21.33 -13.17
CA LYS A 26 6.49 -20.39 -14.04
C LYS A 26 5.76 -20.00 -15.33
N ALA A 27 4.97 -20.90 -15.88
CA ALA A 27 4.15 -20.59 -17.05
C ALA A 27 3.10 -19.51 -16.76
N TRP A 28 2.54 -19.49 -15.55
CA TRP A 28 1.60 -18.44 -15.12
C TRP A 28 2.32 -17.12 -14.85
N THR A 29 3.51 -17.19 -14.22
CA THR A 29 4.39 -16.02 -14.03
C THR A 29 4.76 -15.39 -15.38
N LEU A 30 5.12 -16.21 -16.37
CA LEU A 30 5.44 -15.74 -17.71
C LEU A 30 4.22 -15.12 -18.42
N SER A 31 3.04 -15.75 -18.28
CA SER A 31 1.78 -15.18 -18.79
C SER A 31 1.48 -13.81 -18.18
N LEU A 32 1.67 -13.67 -16.87
CA LEU A 32 1.51 -12.41 -16.16
C LEU A 32 2.51 -11.36 -16.64
N TYR A 33 3.80 -11.73 -16.75
CA TYR A 33 4.84 -10.83 -17.27
C TYR A 33 4.51 -10.35 -18.68
N ASN A 34 4.12 -11.26 -19.58
CA ASN A 34 3.74 -10.91 -20.95
C ASN A 34 2.57 -9.93 -20.99
N ALA A 35 1.55 -10.16 -20.18
CA ALA A 35 0.37 -9.30 -20.12
C ALA A 35 0.69 -7.89 -19.60
N VAL A 36 1.54 -7.79 -18.57
CA VAL A 36 1.96 -6.52 -17.96
C VAL A 36 2.83 -5.70 -18.92
N ASN A 37 3.72 -6.36 -19.66
CA ASN A 37 4.71 -5.68 -20.50
C ASN A 37 4.37 -5.67 -22.00
N GLY A 38 3.27 -6.31 -22.42
CA GLY A 38 2.91 -6.43 -23.82
C GLY A 38 3.90 -7.27 -24.63
N SER A 39 4.57 -8.22 -23.99
CA SER A 39 5.52 -9.15 -24.62
C SER A 39 4.87 -10.50 -24.95
N SER A 40 5.61 -11.39 -25.65
CA SER A 40 5.10 -12.66 -26.14
C SER A 40 6.11 -13.81 -25.96
N TYR A 41 6.83 -13.82 -24.85
CA TYR A 41 7.72 -14.92 -24.52
C TYR A 41 6.94 -16.23 -24.34
N SER A 42 7.47 -17.33 -24.86
CA SER A 42 6.79 -18.64 -24.84
C SER A 42 7.48 -19.68 -23.97
N ASP A 43 8.74 -19.44 -23.55
CA ASP A 43 9.53 -20.38 -22.76
C ASP A 43 9.55 -20.00 -21.27
N PRO A 44 8.83 -20.74 -20.40
CA PRO A 44 8.82 -20.47 -18.96
C PRO A 44 10.18 -20.65 -18.28
N SER A 45 11.13 -21.38 -18.89
CA SER A 45 12.46 -21.58 -18.33
C SER A 45 13.28 -20.27 -18.26
N MET A 46 12.88 -19.26 -19.02
CA MET A 46 13.46 -17.90 -18.93
C MET A 46 13.21 -17.21 -17.61
N ILE A 47 12.19 -17.64 -16.84
CA ILE A 47 11.88 -17.11 -15.51
C ILE A 47 12.82 -17.73 -14.48
N THR A 48 13.53 -16.88 -13.72
CA THR A 48 14.28 -17.29 -12.54
C THR A 48 13.62 -16.64 -11.32
N ILE A 49 12.97 -17.44 -10.48
CA ILE A 49 12.32 -16.95 -9.25
C ILE A 49 13.39 -16.50 -8.25
N THR A 50 13.24 -15.29 -7.74
CA THR A 50 14.19 -14.67 -6.80
C THR A 50 13.54 -14.21 -5.49
N THR A 51 12.26 -14.53 -5.29
CA THR A 51 11.46 -14.13 -4.12
C THR A 51 12.22 -14.35 -2.81
N ILE A 52 12.18 -13.36 -1.93
CA ILE A 52 12.85 -13.38 -0.64
C ILE A 52 11.90 -13.98 0.38
N LYS A 53 12.14 -15.26 0.75
CA LYS A 53 11.31 -15.97 1.75
C LYS A 53 11.68 -15.65 3.20
N GLU A 54 12.90 -15.17 3.45
CA GLU A 54 13.37 -14.80 4.79
C GLU A 54 14.30 -13.59 4.72
N VAL A 55 13.84 -12.47 5.25
CA VAL A 55 14.73 -11.42 5.75
C VAL A 55 14.52 -11.39 7.26
N MET A 56 15.51 -11.89 8.01
CA MET A 56 15.47 -12.03 9.48
C MET A 56 15.37 -10.70 10.25
N TYR A 57 15.36 -9.57 9.58
CA TYR A 57 15.20 -8.25 10.17
C TYR A 57 14.01 -7.54 9.53
N LEU A 58 12.98 -7.21 10.31
CA LEU A 58 11.82 -6.36 10.00
C LEU A 58 10.59 -6.99 9.33
N GLY A 59 10.47 -8.31 9.16
CA GLY A 59 9.22 -8.90 8.64
C GLY A 59 8.85 -8.46 7.21
N MET A 60 9.83 -7.96 6.44
CA MET A 60 9.61 -7.52 5.06
C MET A 60 9.74 -8.71 4.10
N HIS A 61 8.60 -9.11 3.56
CA HIS A 61 8.51 -10.09 2.48
C HIS A 61 7.99 -9.38 1.23
N ASN A 62 8.56 -9.67 0.06
CA ASN A 62 7.92 -9.31 -1.20
C ASN A 62 7.13 -10.51 -1.73
N ASP A 63 5.98 -10.27 -2.36
CA ASP A 63 5.13 -11.37 -2.81
C ASP A 63 5.80 -12.19 -3.92
N VAL A 64 6.12 -11.57 -5.05
CA VAL A 64 6.74 -12.26 -6.18
C VAL A 64 7.90 -11.45 -6.71
N SER A 65 9.08 -12.06 -6.82
CA SER A 65 10.17 -11.48 -7.59
C SER A 65 10.84 -12.52 -8.48
N PHE A 66 11.22 -12.09 -9.68
CA PHE A 66 11.86 -12.95 -10.65
C PHE A 66 12.72 -12.15 -11.63
N LEU A 67 13.70 -12.84 -12.20
CA LEU A 67 14.50 -12.36 -13.33
C LEU A 67 13.95 -12.93 -14.62
N ILE A 68 13.90 -12.08 -15.64
CA ILE A 68 13.69 -12.48 -17.04
C ILE A 68 14.52 -11.57 -17.93
N SER A 69 15.34 -12.13 -18.81
CA SER A 69 16.28 -11.35 -19.61
C SER A 69 17.16 -10.45 -18.72
N GLU A 70 17.15 -9.15 -18.95
CA GLU A 70 17.90 -8.15 -18.18
C GLU A 70 17.01 -7.36 -17.21
N GLU A 71 15.86 -7.90 -16.83
CA GLU A 71 14.89 -7.24 -15.93
C GLU A 71 14.74 -8.02 -14.63
N MET A 72 14.64 -7.26 -13.54
CA MET A 72 14.27 -7.73 -12.19
C MET A 72 12.84 -7.26 -11.90
N ASN A 73 11.91 -8.18 -11.90
CA ASN A 73 10.50 -7.88 -11.68
C ASN A 73 10.14 -8.07 -10.21
N LEU A 74 9.52 -7.06 -9.61
CA LEU A 74 8.97 -7.07 -8.26
C LEU A 74 7.47 -6.82 -8.37
N TYR A 75 6.70 -7.86 -8.12
CA TYR A 75 5.24 -7.86 -8.16
C TYR A 75 4.71 -8.06 -6.75
N GLU A 76 3.86 -7.16 -6.31
CA GLU A 76 3.24 -7.16 -4.99
C GLU A 76 1.72 -7.13 -5.14
N GLN A 77 1.01 -7.92 -4.37
CA GLN A 77 -0.45 -7.88 -4.30
C GLN A 77 -0.87 -7.08 -3.06
N GLN A 78 -1.91 -6.26 -3.20
CA GLN A 78 -2.43 -5.44 -2.11
C GLN A 78 -3.95 -5.48 -2.05
N SER A 79 -4.48 -5.86 -0.89
CA SER A 79 -5.92 -5.82 -0.57
C SER A 79 -6.37 -4.48 0.02
N SER A 80 -5.44 -3.59 0.35
CA SER A 80 -5.70 -2.22 0.80
C SER A 80 -4.82 -1.24 0.04
N TYR A 81 -5.33 -0.05 -0.24
CA TYR A 81 -4.53 1.00 -0.89
C TYR A 81 -3.41 1.50 0.03
N ASN A 82 -2.19 1.55 -0.48
CA ASN A 82 -1.05 2.05 0.26
C ASN A 82 -0.19 2.98 -0.61
N PRO A 83 -0.23 4.31 -0.39
CA PRO A 83 0.55 5.28 -1.14
C PRO A 83 2.06 5.18 -0.89
N ASN A 84 2.49 4.49 0.18
CA ASN A 84 3.90 4.32 0.55
C ASN A 84 4.58 3.14 -0.18
N MET A 85 3.94 2.56 -1.18
CA MET A 85 4.53 1.48 -1.98
C MET A 85 5.88 1.85 -2.63
N PRO A 86 6.13 3.08 -3.10
CA PRO A 86 7.46 3.44 -3.61
C PRO A 86 8.58 3.26 -2.59
N VAL A 87 8.34 3.59 -1.31
CA VAL A 87 9.32 3.40 -0.23
C VAL A 87 9.58 1.91 0.01
N ARG A 88 8.53 1.10 0.09
CA ARG A 88 8.65 -0.36 0.27
C ARG A 88 9.40 -1.01 -0.89
N MET A 89 9.03 -0.65 -2.11
CA MET A 89 9.65 -1.19 -3.34
C MET A 89 11.12 -0.81 -3.47
N LEU A 90 11.51 0.39 -3.02
CA LEU A 90 12.93 0.79 -2.95
C LEU A 90 13.72 -0.13 -2.03
N GLN A 91 13.19 -0.45 -0.85
CA GLN A 91 13.81 -1.34 0.11
C GLN A 91 13.91 -2.78 -0.44
N TYR A 92 12.84 -3.29 -1.06
CA TYR A 92 12.84 -4.62 -1.68
C TYR A 92 13.86 -4.72 -2.83
N ALA A 93 13.90 -3.71 -3.70
CA ALA A 93 14.86 -3.66 -4.80
C ALA A 93 16.31 -3.64 -4.29
N GLY A 94 16.59 -2.88 -3.23
CA GLY A 94 17.90 -2.84 -2.57
C GLY A 94 18.32 -4.23 -2.06
N ASN A 95 17.42 -4.94 -1.38
CA ASN A 95 17.67 -6.29 -0.85
C ASN A 95 17.88 -7.30 -1.98
N LEU A 96 17.11 -7.22 -3.05
CA LEU A 96 17.24 -8.11 -4.21
C LEU A 96 18.58 -7.85 -4.95
N TYR A 97 19.00 -6.60 -5.09
CA TYR A 97 20.32 -6.28 -5.65
C TYR A 97 21.46 -6.81 -4.77
N GLU A 98 21.35 -6.68 -3.44
CA GLU A 98 22.36 -7.26 -2.54
C GLU A 98 22.46 -8.77 -2.71
N LYS A 99 21.31 -9.47 -2.78
CA LYS A 99 21.25 -10.92 -3.05
C LYS A 99 21.86 -11.26 -4.42
N TYR A 100 21.48 -10.51 -5.47
CA TYR A 100 21.98 -10.70 -6.83
C TYR A 100 23.51 -10.54 -6.91
N ILE A 101 24.06 -9.47 -6.31
CA ILE A 101 25.49 -9.18 -6.25
C ILE A 101 26.22 -10.30 -5.51
N LYS A 102 25.68 -10.75 -4.37
CA LYS A 102 26.28 -11.84 -3.57
C LYS A 102 26.28 -13.17 -4.31
N GLN A 103 25.18 -13.56 -4.92
CA GLN A 103 25.05 -14.81 -5.68
C GLN A 103 25.94 -14.81 -6.93
N GLY A 104 25.99 -13.69 -7.63
CA GLY A 104 26.87 -13.51 -8.79
C GLY A 104 28.34 -13.30 -8.44
N LYS A 105 28.70 -13.28 -7.14
CA LYS A 105 30.07 -12.96 -6.65
C LYS A 105 30.60 -11.66 -7.25
N LEU A 106 29.72 -10.68 -7.47
CA LEU A 106 30.07 -9.39 -8.04
C LEU A 106 30.72 -8.50 -6.98
N ASN A 107 31.65 -7.63 -7.41
CA ASN A 107 32.35 -6.73 -6.49
C ASN A 107 31.86 -5.29 -6.64
N LYS A 108 30.92 -4.86 -5.77
CA LYS A 108 30.40 -3.48 -5.76
C LYS A 108 31.42 -2.41 -5.34
N TYR A 109 32.54 -2.80 -4.74
CA TYR A 109 33.62 -1.89 -4.34
C TYR A 109 34.77 -1.85 -5.38
N GLY A 110 34.65 -2.65 -6.45
CA GLY A 110 35.64 -2.67 -7.53
C GLY A 110 35.53 -1.45 -8.46
N ARG A 111 36.57 -1.26 -9.29
CA ARG A 111 36.56 -0.17 -10.26
C ARG A 111 35.71 -0.43 -11.51
N LYS A 112 35.33 -1.67 -11.75
CA LYS A 112 34.50 -2.06 -12.91
C LYS A 112 33.04 -1.81 -12.58
N ARG A 113 32.31 -1.10 -13.49
CA ARG A 113 30.86 -0.92 -13.38
C ARG A 113 30.18 -2.29 -13.41
N LEU A 114 29.26 -2.50 -12.48
CA LEU A 114 28.40 -3.69 -12.47
C LEU A 114 27.31 -3.55 -13.54
N SER A 115 27.00 -4.67 -14.21
CA SER A 115 25.76 -4.83 -14.97
C SER A 115 24.72 -5.40 -14.02
N LEU A 116 23.65 -4.65 -13.78
CA LEU A 116 22.54 -5.04 -12.91
C LEU A 116 21.25 -5.10 -13.73
N PRO A 117 20.35 -6.04 -13.44
CA PRO A 117 19.05 -6.11 -14.11
C PRO A 117 18.22 -4.86 -13.78
N ALA A 118 17.47 -4.35 -14.77
CA ALA A 118 16.61 -3.18 -14.58
C ALA A 118 15.39 -3.54 -13.70
N PRO A 119 15.07 -2.76 -12.63
CA PRO A 119 13.94 -3.08 -11.77
C PRO A 119 12.61 -2.67 -12.42
N ARG A 120 11.61 -3.57 -12.36
CA ARG A 120 10.22 -3.35 -12.75
C ARG A 120 9.33 -3.51 -11.52
N LEU A 121 8.65 -2.47 -11.13
CA LEU A 121 7.90 -2.40 -9.87
C LEU A 121 6.41 -2.29 -10.17
N VAL A 122 5.65 -3.32 -9.79
CA VAL A 122 4.21 -3.39 -10.06
C VAL A 122 3.46 -3.84 -8.81
N VAL A 123 2.37 -3.15 -8.52
CA VAL A 123 1.39 -3.52 -7.48
C VAL A 123 0.11 -3.95 -8.17
N PHE A 124 -0.41 -5.12 -7.81
CA PHE A 124 -1.73 -5.58 -8.19
C PHE A 124 -2.70 -5.32 -7.05
N TYR A 125 -3.55 -4.33 -7.24
CA TYR A 125 -4.56 -3.96 -6.26
C TYR A 125 -5.84 -4.75 -6.48
N ASN A 126 -6.31 -5.42 -5.44
CA ASN A 126 -7.58 -6.12 -5.44
C ASN A 126 -8.45 -5.77 -4.22
N GLY A 127 -8.22 -4.62 -3.59
CA GLY A 127 -8.97 -4.18 -2.40
C GLY A 127 -10.41 -3.78 -2.70
N THR A 128 -11.14 -3.41 -1.64
CA THR A 128 -12.56 -3.02 -1.73
C THR A 128 -12.76 -1.52 -1.94
N GLU A 129 -11.75 -0.69 -1.67
CA GLU A 129 -11.83 0.74 -1.95
C GLU A 129 -11.82 1.01 -3.45
N GLU A 130 -12.61 2.00 -3.88
CA GLU A 130 -12.63 2.40 -5.28
C GLU A 130 -11.27 3.01 -5.66
N GLN A 131 -10.61 2.40 -6.64
CA GLN A 131 -9.33 2.85 -7.16
C GLN A 131 -9.39 2.88 -8.70
N PRO A 132 -8.62 3.75 -9.36
CA PRO A 132 -8.52 3.77 -10.82
C PRO A 132 -8.01 2.43 -11.37
N GLU A 133 -8.20 2.20 -12.68
CA GLU A 133 -7.68 0.99 -13.33
C GLU A 133 -6.15 0.91 -13.24
N GLU A 134 -5.46 2.03 -13.41
CA GLU A 134 -4.01 2.15 -13.22
C GLU A 134 -3.67 3.48 -12.55
N GLU A 135 -2.63 3.45 -11.71
CA GLU A 135 -2.05 4.62 -11.07
C GLU A 135 -0.54 4.49 -11.04
N LEU A 136 0.17 5.62 -11.17
CA LEU A 136 1.62 5.68 -11.04
C LEU A 136 1.99 6.34 -9.71
N LEU A 137 2.31 5.51 -8.71
CA LEU A 137 2.78 5.98 -7.42
C LEU A 137 4.25 6.40 -7.52
N ARG A 138 4.61 7.54 -6.93
CA ARG A 138 5.95 8.13 -7.01
C ARG A 138 6.54 8.34 -5.63
N LEU A 139 7.83 8.06 -5.47
CA LEU A 139 8.54 8.35 -4.22
C LEU A 139 8.59 9.86 -3.94
N SER A 140 8.71 10.66 -5.00
CA SER A 140 8.74 12.12 -4.90
C SER A 140 7.48 12.74 -4.29
N ASP A 141 6.32 12.04 -4.33
CA ASP A 141 5.08 12.51 -3.71
C ASP A 141 5.16 12.53 -2.16
N SER A 142 6.16 11.83 -1.59
CA SER A 142 6.45 11.81 -0.16
C SER A 142 7.42 12.92 0.28
N PHE A 143 7.97 13.71 -0.65
CA PHE A 143 8.93 14.77 -0.32
C PHE A 143 8.24 16.12 -0.11
N PRO A 144 8.79 17.00 0.71
CA PRO A 144 8.27 18.37 0.85
C PRO A 144 8.21 19.08 -0.51
N VAL A 145 7.16 19.89 -0.73
CA VAL A 145 6.98 20.65 -1.98
C VAL A 145 8.20 21.52 -2.26
N GLY A 146 8.73 21.45 -3.48
CA GLY A 146 9.91 22.21 -3.90
C GLY A 146 11.25 21.58 -3.54
N SER A 147 11.27 20.35 -2.98
CA SER A 147 12.51 19.62 -2.74
C SER A 147 13.24 19.30 -4.04
N VAL A 148 14.57 19.38 -4.01
CA VAL A 148 15.45 18.81 -5.01
C VAL A 148 15.83 17.40 -4.56
N PHE A 149 15.73 16.40 -5.44
CA PHE A 149 16.00 15.02 -5.10
C PHE A 149 16.76 14.31 -6.24
N ASP A 150 17.61 13.33 -5.85
CA ASP A 150 18.43 12.55 -6.78
C ASP A 150 17.90 11.10 -6.97
N ILE A 151 16.87 10.70 -6.19
CA ILE A 151 16.27 9.37 -6.28
C ILE A 151 14.78 9.52 -6.56
N GLU A 152 14.32 8.83 -7.60
CA GLU A 152 12.91 8.66 -7.91
C GLU A 152 12.59 7.16 -8.06
N VAL A 153 11.51 6.72 -7.42
CA VAL A 153 10.96 5.37 -7.56
C VAL A 153 9.54 5.47 -8.05
N LYS A 154 9.26 4.80 -9.16
CA LYS A 154 7.95 4.76 -9.79
C LYS A 154 7.40 3.35 -9.67
N VAL A 155 6.20 3.22 -9.09
CA VAL A 155 5.50 1.96 -8.94
C VAL A 155 4.19 2.03 -9.70
N ARG A 156 4.00 1.11 -10.63
CA ARG A 156 2.75 0.99 -11.38
C ARG A 156 1.76 0.17 -10.56
N MET A 157 0.69 0.79 -10.09
CA MET A 157 -0.43 0.10 -9.46
C MET A 157 -1.48 -0.23 -10.51
N ILE A 158 -1.94 -1.46 -10.57
CA ILE A 158 -2.95 -1.98 -11.51
C ILE A 158 -4.09 -2.58 -10.71
N ASN A 159 -5.28 -2.07 -10.90
CA ASN A 159 -6.50 -2.57 -10.26
C ASN A 159 -6.99 -3.83 -10.99
N VAL A 160 -6.85 -4.99 -10.33
CA VAL A 160 -7.22 -6.29 -10.89
C VAL A 160 -8.58 -6.81 -10.40
N ASN A 161 -9.40 -5.96 -9.80
CA ASN A 161 -10.77 -6.34 -9.46
C ASN A 161 -11.58 -6.67 -10.72
N MET A 162 -12.60 -7.50 -10.56
CA MET A 162 -13.54 -7.83 -11.64
C MET A 162 -14.15 -6.54 -12.21
N GLY A 163 -14.15 -6.42 -13.55
CA GLY A 163 -14.63 -5.22 -14.24
C GLY A 163 -13.60 -4.10 -14.45
N LYS A 164 -12.41 -4.22 -13.84
CA LYS A 164 -11.27 -3.30 -14.04
C LYS A 164 -10.20 -3.96 -14.93
N SER A 165 -9.30 -3.17 -15.50
CA SER A 165 -8.12 -3.62 -16.26
C SER A 165 -8.38 -4.76 -17.24
N GLN A 166 -9.48 -4.69 -18.00
CA GLN A 166 -9.96 -5.76 -18.89
C GLN A 166 -8.90 -6.22 -19.89
N ARG A 167 -8.07 -5.30 -20.39
CA ARG A 167 -6.98 -5.65 -21.32
C ARG A 167 -5.98 -6.61 -20.67
N LEU A 168 -5.57 -6.32 -19.43
CA LEU A 168 -4.63 -7.15 -18.68
C LEU A 168 -5.24 -8.52 -18.35
N LEU A 169 -6.47 -8.54 -17.82
CA LEU A 169 -7.16 -9.76 -17.45
C LEU A 169 -7.41 -10.67 -18.66
N SER A 170 -7.76 -10.10 -19.82
CA SER A 170 -7.93 -10.87 -21.05
C SER A 170 -6.60 -11.44 -21.57
N ALA A 171 -5.48 -10.79 -21.33
CA ALA A 171 -4.16 -11.21 -21.76
C ALA A 171 -3.53 -12.26 -20.81
N CYS A 172 -3.95 -12.32 -19.55
CA CYS A 172 -3.44 -13.28 -18.55
C CYS A 172 -4.60 -14.05 -17.91
N LYS A 173 -4.91 -15.21 -18.48
CA LYS A 173 -6.01 -16.06 -18.00
C LYS A 173 -5.86 -16.44 -16.51
N PRO A 174 -4.68 -16.89 -15.99
CA PRO A 174 -4.53 -17.18 -14.57
C PRO A 174 -4.83 -15.97 -13.64
N LEU A 175 -4.49 -14.74 -14.07
CA LEU A 175 -4.80 -13.53 -13.30
C LEU A 175 -6.30 -13.22 -13.31
N ALA A 176 -6.97 -13.39 -14.45
CA ALA A 176 -8.41 -13.22 -14.54
C ALA A 176 -9.16 -14.22 -13.65
N GLU A 177 -8.71 -15.46 -13.61
CA GLU A 177 -9.26 -16.52 -12.78
C GLU A 177 -9.01 -16.27 -11.28
N TYR A 178 -7.84 -15.75 -10.92
CA TYR A 178 -7.54 -15.27 -9.56
C TYR A 178 -8.48 -14.12 -9.16
N SER A 179 -8.67 -13.13 -10.04
CA SER A 179 -9.58 -11.99 -9.79
C SER A 179 -11.02 -12.46 -9.59
N TRP A 180 -11.45 -13.44 -10.38
CA TRP A 180 -12.76 -14.09 -10.23
C TRP A 180 -12.88 -14.80 -8.88
N LEU A 181 -11.86 -15.58 -8.48
CA LEU A 181 -11.85 -16.29 -7.19
C LEU A 181 -12.00 -15.30 -6.01
N VAL A 182 -11.21 -14.22 -6.00
CA VAL A 182 -11.28 -13.23 -4.93
C VAL A 182 -12.66 -12.57 -4.88
N ALA A 183 -13.24 -12.23 -6.03
CA ALA A 183 -14.58 -11.66 -6.10
C ALA A 183 -15.66 -12.64 -5.59
N GLU A 184 -15.53 -13.94 -5.94
CA GLU A 184 -16.45 -14.98 -5.54
C GLU A 184 -16.38 -15.28 -4.03
N VAL A 185 -15.16 -15.34 -3.47
CA VAL A 185 -14.96 -15.48 -2.02
C VAL A 185 -15.62 -14.32 -1.28
N ARG A 186 -15.42 -13.07 -1.73
CA ARG A 186 -16.05 -11.89 -1.12
C ARG A 186 -17.57 -11.95 -1.21
N ARG A 187 -18.12 -12.39 -2.34
CA ARG A 187 -19.56 -12.52 -2.52
C ARG A 187 -20.19 -13.56 -1.60
N ASN A 188 -19.47 -14.66 -1.34
CA ASN A 188 -19.92 -15.78 -0.52
C ASN A 188 -19.62 -15.59 0.98
N ASN A 189 -18.79 -14.63 1.36
CA ASN A 189 -18.47 -14.36 2.77
C ASN A 189 -19.57 -13.51 3.41
N HIS A 190 -20.50 -14.19 4.06
CA HIS A 190 -21.66 -13.55 4.74
C HIS A 190 -21.44 -13.39 6.25
N SER A 191 -20.52 -14.12 6.86
CA SER A 191 -20.14 -13.98 8.25
C SER A 191 -18.68 -13.58 8.36
N LYS A 192 -18.39 -12.66 9.30
CA LYS A 192 -17.03 -12.12 9.49
C LYS A 192 -16.16 -13.02 10.39
N ASP A 193 -16.49 -14.29 10.49
CA ASP A 193 -15.73 -15.27 11.28
C ASP A 193 -14.94 -16.23 10.39
N GLU A 194 -14.04 -16.98 11.01
CA GLU A 194 -13.18 -17.96 10.34
C GLU A 194 -13.99 -19.04 9.60
N ASP A 195 -15.07 -19.53 10.19
CA ASP A 195 -15.91 -20.58 9.61
C ASP A 195 -16.63 -20.07 8.36
N GLY A 196 -17.10 -18.83 8.38
CA GLY A 196 -17.71 -18.19 7.20
C GLY A 196 -16.72 -18.00 6.08
N MET A 197 -15.51 -17.54 6.38
CA MET A 197 -14.44 -17.39 5.38
C MET A 197 -14.07 -18.75 4.79
N ASN A 198 -13.85 -19.77 5.61
CA ASN A 198 -13.53 -21.12 5.14
C ASN A 198 -14.64 -21.69 4.22
N SER A 199 -15.90 -21.45 4.58
CA SER A 199 -17.06 -21.86 3.78
C SER A 199 -17.15 -21.09 2.46
N ALA A 200 -16.84 -19.79 2.47
CA ALA A 200 -16.82 -18.95 1.27
C ALA A 200 -15.74 -19.40 0.28
N VAL A 201 -14.54 -19.72 0.77
CA VAL A 201 -13.44 -20.24 -0.05
C VAL A 201 -13.81 -21.60 -0.65
N ASP A 202 -14.40 -22.52 0.14
CA ASP A 202 -14.83 -23.83 -0.34
C ASP A 202 -15.87 -23.73 -1.46
N ARG A 203 -16.85 -22.84 -1.30
CA ARG A 203 -17.87 -22.58 -2.33
C ARG A 203 -17.23 -21.99 -3.58
N ALA A 204 -16.39 -20.96 -3.44
CA ALA A 204 -15.74 -20.31 -4.57
C ALA A 204 -14.90 -21.32 -5.40
N ILE A 205 -14.13 -22.21 -4.75
CA ILE A 205 -13.35 -23.25 -5.44
C ILE A 205 -14.28 -24.28 -6.11
N THR A 206 -15.38 -24.66 -5.44
CA THR A 206 -16.32 -25.65 -5.97
C THR A 206 -17.09 -25.10 -7.17
N ASP A 207 -17.56 -23.86 -7.08
CA ASP A 207 -18.36 -23.21 -8.13
C ASP A 207 -17.50 -22.66 -9.29
N MET A 208 -16.17 -22.69 -9.13
CA MET A 208 -15.24 -22.25 -10.17
C MET A 208 -15.45 -23.09 -11.45
N PRO A 209 -15.56 -22.45 -12.63
CA PRO A 209 -15.72 -23.16 -13.90
C PRO A 209 -14.62 -24.20 -14.14
N ASP A 210 -14.99 -25.39 -14.66
CA ASP A 210 -14.04 -26.50 -14.89
C ASP A 210 -12.94 -26.16 -15.90
N GLY A 211 -13.19 -25.21 -16.80
CA GLY A 211 -12.20 -24.75 -17.79
C GLY A 211 -11.16 -23.76 -17.25
N PHE A 212 -11.19 -23.45 -15.96
CA PHE A 212 -10.19 -22.55 -15.35
C PHE A 212 -8.87 -23.28 -15.12
N LEU A 213 -7.77 -22.64 -15.51
CA LEU A 213 -6.41 -23.21 -15.44
C LEU A 213 -5.94 -23.40 -13.99
N ILE A 214 -6.31 -22.46 -13.09
CA ILE A 214 -5.88 -22.54 -11.69
C ILE A 214 -6.74 -23.49 -10.85
N LYS A 215 -7.94 -23.90 -11.30
CA LYS A 215 -8.85 -24.74 -10.52
C LYS A 215 -8.22 -26.04 -10.02
N PRO A 216 -7.57 -26.88 -10.86
CA PRO A 216 -6.95 -28.12 -10.41
C PRO A 216 -5.89 -27.89 -9.31
N PHE A 217 -5.09 -26.81 -9.44
CA PHE A 217 -4.09 -26.42 -8.45
C PHE A 217 -4.75 -26.01 -7.13
N LEU A 218 -5.79 -25.18 -7.16
CA LEU A 218 -6.53 -24.76 -5.97
C LEU A 218 -7.22 -25.93 -5.26
N VAL A 219 -7.74 -26.89 -6.01
CA VAL A 219 -8.37 -28.09 -5.45
C VAL A 219 -7.34 -28.97 -4.73
N SER A 220 -6.14 -29.14 -5.32
CA SER A 220 -5.07 -29.95 -4.71
C SER A 220 -4.42 -29.30 -3.48
N HIS A 221 -4.49 -27.98 -3.36
CA HIS A 221 -3.91 -27.19 -2.26
C HIS A 221 -4.98 -26.46 -1.44
N ARG A 222 -6.16 -27.05 -1.32
CA ARG A 222 -7.34 -26.38 -0.72
C ARG A 222 -7.11 -25.88 0.72
N ALA A 223 -6.38 -26.65 1.53
CA ALA A 223 -6.11 -26.29 2.92
C ALA A 223 -5.18 -25.06 3.00
N GLU A 224 -4.12 -25.03 2.20
CA GLU A 224 -3.18 -23.92 2.11
C GLU A 224 -3.87 -22.66 1.59
N VAL A 225 -4.69 -22.78 0.54
CA VAL A 225 -5.46 -21.67 -0.04
C VAL A 225 -6.41 -21.04 0.99
N LYS A 226 -7.09 -21.85 1.80
CA LYS A 226 -7.93 -21.38 2.90
C LYS A 226 -7.12 -20.58 3.92
N GLY A 227 -5.99 -21.15 4.38
CA GLY A 227 -5.14 -20.47 5.36
C GLY A 227 -4.59 -19.14 4.85
N MET A 228 -4.19 -19.06 3.58
CA MET A 228 -3.71 -17.84 2.94
C MET A 228 -4.79 -16.78 2.85
N LEU A 229 -5.97 -17.12 2.31
CA LEU A 229 -7.09 -16.18 2.17
C LEU A 229 -7.64 -15.71 3.51
N LEU A 230 -7.67 -16.57 4.53
CA LEU A 230 -8.04 -16.18 5.89
C LEU A 230 -7.05 -15.17 6.46
N THR A 231 -5.75 -15.39 6.26
CA THR A 231 -4.69 -14.46 6.70
C THR A 231 -4.82 -13.12 5.98
N GLU A 232 -5.00 -13.10 4.66
CA GLU A 232 -5.20 -11.88 3.87
C GLU A 232 -6.45 -11.11 4.32
N TYR A 233 -7.52 -11.81 4.66
CA TYR A 233 -8.76 -11.21 5.15
C TYR A 233 -8.55 -10.54 6.53
N ASN A 234 -7.92 -11.24 7.47
CA ASN A 234 -7.65 -10.73 8.81
C ASN A 234 -6.70 -9.51 8.77
N GLU A 235 -5.67 -9.54 7.91
CA GLU A 235 -4.79 -8.39 7.70
C GLU A 235 -5.56 -7.18 7.13
N ALA A 236 -6.43 -7.40 6.15
CA ALA A 236 -7.25 -6.34 5.56
C ALA A 236 -8.21 -5.71 6.59
N GLU A 237 -8.85 -6.54 7.43
CA GLU A 237 -9.73 -6.07 8.50
C GLU A 237 -8.96 -5.26 9.55
N GLN A 238 -7.79 -5.72 9.99
CA GLN A 238 -6.93 -4.98 10.91
C GLN A 238 -6.48 -3.65 10.33
N MET A 239 -6.10 -3.61 9.06
CA MET A 239 -5.73 -2.36 8.39
C MET A 239 -6.88 -1.36 8.31
N GLU A 240 -8.11 -1.84 8.10
CA GLU A 240 -9.30 -0.98 8.10
C GLU A 240 -9.57 -0.41 9.50
N LEU A 241 -9.45 -1.22 10.56
CA LEU A 241 -9.57 -0.75 11.95
C LEU A 241 -8.53 0.35 12.27
N PHE A 242 -7.26 0.13 11.96
CA PHE A 242 -6.22 1.15 12.15
C PHE A 242 -6.50 2.43 11.37
N ARG A 243 -7.08 2.32 10.18
CA ARG A 243 -7.46 3.47 9.37
C ARG A 243 -8.63 4.24 9.99
N GLU A 244 -9.64 3.54 10.51
CA GLU A 244 -10.77 4.15 11.20
C GLU A 244 -10.33 4.85 12.48
N GLU A 245 -9.45 4.22 13.27
CA GLU A 245 -8.84 4.82 14.44
C GLU A 245 -8.05 6.09 14.10
N GLY A 246 -7.15 6.03 13.12
CA GLY A 246 -6.39 7.20 12.67
C GLY A 246 -7.27 8.34 12.13
N ARG A 247 -8.38 8.01 11.45
CA ARG A 247 -9.37 9.03 11.03
C ARG A 247 -10.11 9.64 12.22
N ALA A 248 -10.39 8.84 13.26
CA ALA A 248 -11.04 9.34 14.47
C ALA A 248 -10.10 10.25 15.27
N GLU A 249 -8.84 9.84 15.44
CA GLU A 249 -7.80 10.65 16.08
C GLU A 249 -7.57 11.97 15.34
N GLY A 250 -7.35 11.95 14.03
CA GLY A 250 -7.16 13.17 13.23
C GLY A 250 -8.36 14.12 13.25
N ARG A 251 -9.60 13.60 13.33
CA ARG A 251 -10.79 14.45 13.52
C ARG A 251 -10.82 15.11 14.89
N GLU A 252 -10.42 14.38 15.94
CA GLU A 252 -10.38 14.93 17.29
C GLU A 252 -9.27 15.96 17.46
N GLU A 253 -8.08 15.69 16.93
CA GLU A 253 -6.96 16.64 16.88
C GLU A 253 -7.36 17.93 16.15
N GLY A 254 -7.89 17.83 14.93
CA GLY A 254 -8.35 18.99 14.18
C GLY A 254 -9.49 19.75 14.86
N ARG A 255 -10.34 19.06 15.63
CA ARG A 255 -11.40 19.70 16.44
C ARG A 255 -10.82 20.50 17.61
N VAL A 256 -9.79 19.93 18.26
CA VAL A 256 -9.10 20.60 19.39
C VAL A 256 -8.32 21.81 18.89
N GLU A 257 -7.54 21.65 17.82
CA GLU A 257 -6.78 22.75 17.20
C GLU A 257 -7.68 23.88 16.72
N GLY A 258 -8.71 23.56 15.93
CA GLY A 258 -9.67 24.56 15.44
C GLY A 258 -10.45 25.27 16.56
N ARG A 259 -10.71 24.58 17.67
CA ARG A 259 -11.32 25.22 18.85
C ARG A 259 -10.39 26.20 19.53
N GLU A 260 -9.11 25.85 19.67
CA GLU A 260 -8.11 26.72 20.27
C GLU A 260 -7.78 27.92 19.36
N GLU A 261 -7.62 27.70 18.06
CA GLU A 261 -7.46 28.78 17.07
C GLU A 261 -8.67 29.75 17.11
N GLY A 262 -9.88 29.22 17.06
CA GLY A 262 -11.11 30.03 17.14
C GLY A 262 -11.24 30.81 18.46
N ARG A 263 -10.74 30.24 19.58
CA ARG A 263 -10.69 30.91 20.87
C ARG A 263 -9.71 32.09 20.85
N VAL A 264 -8.54 31.89 20.27
CA VAL A 264 -7.51 32.93 20.15
C VAL A 264 -7.98 34.05 19.23
N GLU A 265 -8.46 33.73 18.04
CA GLU A 265 -8.99 34.71 17.09
C GLU A 265 -10.20 35.47 17.65
N GLY A 266 -11.11 34.76 18.35
CA GLY A 266 -12.26 35.38 19.00
C GLY A 266 -11.83 36.39 20.05
N ALA A 267 -10.85 36.04 20.91
CA ALA A 267 -10.31 36.96 21.92
C ALA A 267 -9.62 38.17 21.31
N GLU A 268 -8.87 37.98 20.20
CA GLU A 268 -8.23 39.10 19.49
C GLU A 268 -9.26 40.03 18.87
N ARG A 269 -10.29 39.50 18.23
CA ARG A 269 -11.39 40.29 17.64
C ARG A 269 -12.16 41.09 18.70
N GLU A 270 -12.40 40.49 19.86
CA GLU A 270 -13.04 41.18 21.00
C GLU A 270 -12.18 42.33 21.53
N ARG A 271 -10.85 42.12 21.65
CA ARG A 271 -9.92 43.20 22.04
C ARG A 271 -9.91 44.34 21.03
N VAL A 272 -9.85 44.06 19.73
CA VAL A 272 -9.93 45.10 18.67
C VAL A 272 -11.24 45.88 18.78
N ASN A 273 -12.38 45.19 18.95
CA ASN A 273 -13.67 45.85 19.11
C ASN A 273 -13.72 46.74 20.38
N SER A 274 -13.12 46.28 21.48
CA SER A 274 -13.03 47.03 22.71
C SER A 274 -12.20 48.30 22.54
N ILE A 275 -11.07 48.22 21.81
CA ILE A 275 -10.23 49.41 21.51
C ILE A 275 -11.06 50.39 20.66
N ARG A 276 -11.73 49.95 19.58
CA ARG A 276 -12.58 50.80 18.71
C ARG A 276 -13.69 51.49 19.51
N SER A 277 -14.39 50.74 20.35
CA SER A 277 -15.47 51.29 21.19
C SER A 277 -14.98 52.36 22.14
N MET A 278 -13.79 52.19 22.76
CA MET A 278 -13.20 53.21 23.62
C MET A 278 -12.76 54.45 22.86
N MET A 279 -12.16 54.28 21.67
CA MET A 279 -11.78 55.41 20.82
C MET A 279 -12.99 56.26 20.45
N GLU A 280 -14.12 55.63 20.08
CA GLU A 280 -15.36 56.31 19.69
C GLU A 280 -16.07 56.95 20.89
N ALA A 281 -16.25 56.21 21.99
CA ALA A 281 -17.02 56.69 23.14
C ALA A 281 -16.32 57.81 23.95
N LEU A 282 -14.99 57.76 24.03
CA LEU A 282 -14.21 58.65 24.88
C LEU A 282 -13.29 59.62 24.10
N ALA A 283 -13.38 59.62 22.75
CA ALA A 283 -12.54 60.42 21.85
C ALA A 283 -11.04 60.22 22.13
N MET A 284 -10.63 58.99 22.45
CA MET A 284 -9.23 58.63 22.76
C MET A 284 -8.49 58.19 21.49
N THR A 285 -7.17 58.36 21.53
CA THR A 285 -6.29 57.72 20.51
C THR A 285 -6.22 56.22 20.75
N ALA A 286 -5.89 55.42 19.71
CA ALA A 286 -5.73 53.97 19.81
C ALA A 286 -4.74 53.59 20.94
N LYS A 287 -3.62 54.33 21.06
CA LYS A 287 -2.65 54.11 22.11
C LYS A 287 -3.24 54.32 23.51
N GLN A 288 -3.96 55.42 23.71
CA GLN A 288 -4.61 55.70 25.00
C GLN A 288 -5.65 54.63 25.35
N ALA A 289 -6.43 54.17 24.38
CA ALA A 289 -7.42 53.09 24.58
C ALA A 289 -6.74 51.77 24.96
N MET A 290 -5.64 51.42 24.31
CA MET A 290 -4.85 50.21 24.63
C MET A 290 -4.20 50.28 26.01
N ASP A 291 -3.68 51.48 26.42
CA ASP A 291 -3.12 51.70 27.77
C ASP A 291 -4.19 51.53 28.86
N VAL A 292 -5.41 52.05 28.64
CA VAL A 292 -6.55 51.88 29.55
C VAL A 292 -6.97 50.41 29.66
N LEU A 293 -6.94 49.68 28.55
CA LEU A 293 -7.22 48.21 28.50
C LEU A 293 -6.03 47.38 29.01
N LYS A 294 -4.95 48.02 29.46
CA LYS A 294 -3.73 47.38 29.98
C LYS A 294 -3.11 46.37 28.97
N ILE A 295 -3.16 46.69 27.69
CA ILE A 295 -2.51 45.90 26.66
C ILE A 295 -1.00 46.18 26.72
N PRO A 296 -0.15 45.15 26.86
CA PRO A 296 1.30 45.33 26.94
C PRO A 296 1.85 46.07 25.70
N ASP A 297 2.85 46.93 25.87
CA ASP A 297 3.49 47.70 24.79
C ASP A 297 4.01 46.77 23.66
N SER A 298 4.43 45.53 23.99
CA SER A 298 4.89 44.53 23.05
C SER A 298 3.78 44.01 22.11
N GLU A 299 2.51 44.07 22.53
CA GLU A 299 1.36 43.60 21.77
C GLU A 299 0.65 44.72 21.00
N GLN A 300 0.83 45.99 21.41
CA GLN A 300 0.16 47.16 20.83
C GLN A 300 0.36 47.26 19.30
N PRO A 301 1.58 47.02 18.72
CA PRO A 301 1.78 47.10 17.27
C PRO A 301 0.89 46.13 16.48
N LYS A 302 0.60 44.94 17.05
CA LYS A 302 -0.30 43.95 16.45
C LYS A 302 -1.72 44.52 16.33
N TYR A 303 -2.25 45.08 17.38
CA TYR A 303 -3.62 45.63 17.38
C TYR A 303 -3.75 46.90 16.56
N LEU A 304 -2.70 47.71 16.50
CA LEU A 304 -2.66 48.92 15.62
C LEU A 304 -2.81 48.54 14.13
N SER A 305 -2.29 47.37 13.70
CA SER A 305 -2.40 46.92 12.32
C SER A 305 -3.78 46.33 12.00
N MET A 306 -4.63 46.09 13.01
CA MET A 306 -5.98 45.50 12.89
C MET A 306 -7.11 46.54 13.03
N LEU A 307 -6.79 47.78 13.46
CA LEU A 307 -7.73 48.90 13.62
C LEU A 307 -7.97 49.62 12.31
#